data_dab559b28406c0ae7e57b8e6869b7ab8
#
_entry.id   dab559b28406c0ae7e57b8e6869b7ab8
#
_cell.length_a   1.000
_cell.length_b   1.000
_cell.length_c   1.000
_cell.angle_alpha   90.00
_cell.angle_beta   90.00
_cell.angle_gamma   90.00
#
_symmetry.space_group_name_H-M   'P 1'
#
loop_
_entity.id
_entity.type
_entity.pdbx_description
1 polymer ?
#
loop_
_entity_poly.entity_id
_entity_poly.type
_entity_poly.pdbx_seq_one_letter_code
_entity_poly.pdbx_strand_id
1 'polypeptide(L)'
;MRQLLRITLSILLLTASVLGARAQANLETNIDVEEFTLDNGMLFLVVNRPAMPQVAVRLAIRAGSALEETGKTGIAHLLEHMMFKGTKNFGTLDRAKDQELQKEIEAAYQVVLREEESRHPDRELIQKKLAEMDTLRSEVQSIFVPQAFSSQLGKNGAVGINAFTSQDQTQYVASVPSDMLEQWFSIISEQIFEPSWREFYVEKEVVQREWAFRYVNNPAGAAWLDLDATAYTAHPYRNPTIGWRSDMEGFNTTDAMAFHRRYYNPTNAVCVLVGDLTVEKARRLAKVYFERYPDGTRSPETVTAEPPQE
;
A
#
# COMPACT_ATOMS: atom_id res chain seq x y z
N MET A 1 33.24 21.33 -57.19
CA MET A 1 31.75 21.32 -57.15
C MET A 1 31.14 20.16 -56.32
N ARG A 2 31.49 18.89 -56.54
CA ARG A 2 30.90 17.74 -55.82
C ARG A 2 31.22 17.70 -54.30
N GLN A 3 32.36 18.18 -53.84
CA GLN A 3 32.72 18.23 -52.41
C GLN A 3 32.01 19.36 -51.66
N LEU A 4 31.83 20.53 -52.27
CA LEU A 4 31.08 21.65 -51.67
C LEU A 4 29.60 21.29 -51.49
N LEU A 5 28.98 20.53 -52.44
CA LEU A 5 27.60 20.09 -52.35
C LEU A 5 27.37 19.08 -51.22
N ARG A 6 28.36 18.24 -50.94
CA ARG A 6 28.30 17.24 -49.83
C ARG A 6 28.40 17.92 -48.44
N ILE A 7 29.21 18.95 -48.32
CA ILE A 7 29.37 19.72 -47.07
C ILE A 7 28.12 20.52 -46.76
N THR A 8 27.52 21.19 -47.77
CA THR A 8 26.27 21.93 -47.57
C THR A 8 25.10 21.02 -47.24
N LEU A 9 24.98 19.81 -47.84
CA LEU A 9 23.93 18.85 -47.51
C LEU A 9 24.08 18.27 -46.11
N SER A 10 25.32 18.03 -45.64
CA SER A 10 25.59 17.57 -44.28
C SER A 10 25.28 18.62 -43.23
N ILE A 11 25.56 19.89 -43.51
CA ILE A 11 25.22 21.00 -42.59
C ILE A 11 23.70 21.23 -42.55
N LEU A 12 22.99 21.07 -43.67
CA LEU A 12 21.52 21.18 -43.70
C LEU A 12 20.84 20.06 -42.92
N LEU A 13 21.38 18.84 -43.00
CA LEU A 13 20.88 17.67 -42.23
C LEU A 13 21.13 17.81 -40.71
N LEU A 14 22.30 18.39 -40.34
CA LEU A 14 22.60 18.65 -38.93
C LEU A 14 21.70 19.74 -38.34
N THR A 15 21.43 20.79 -39.07
CA THR A 15 20.55 21.90 -38.63
C THR A 15 19.08 21.45 -38.56
N ALA A 16 18.61 20.58 -39.45
CA ALA A 16 17.28 20.02 -39.40
C ALA A 16 17.10 19.09 -38.21
N SER A 17 18.11 18.31 -37.84
CA SER A 17 18.06 17.43 -36.64
C SER A 17 18.11 18.22 -35.32
N VAL A 18 18.82 19.34 -35.26
CA VAL A 18 18.85 20.22 -34.06
C VAL A 18 17.55 21.03 -33.92
N LEU A 19 16.90 21.41 -35.02
CA LEU A 19 15.59 22.06 -35.01
C LEU A 19 14.48 21.05 -34.60
N GLY A 20 14.54 19.82 -35.09
CA GLY A 20 13.65 18.73 -34.71
C GLY A 20 13.76 18.35 -33.23
N ALA A 21 14.98 18.31 -32.68
CA ALA A 21 15.23 18.03 -31.27
C ALA A 21 14.75 19.17 -30.33
N ARG A 22 14.81 20.43 -30.79
CA ARG A 22 14.23 21.57 -30.04
C ARG A 22 12.71 21.65 -30.10
N ALA A 23 12.09 21.16 -31.19
CA ALA A 23 10.62 21.09 -31.27
C ALA A 23 10.02 19.96 -30.36
N GLN A 24 10.79 18.95 -30.04
CA GLN A 24 10.39 17.90 -29.10
C GLN A 24 10.55 18.29 -27.62
N ALA A 25 11.31 19.34 -27.33
CA ALA A 25 11.62 19.75 -25.95
C ALA A 25 10.57 20.68 -25.31
N ASN A 26 9.49 21.03 -26.02
CA ASN A 26 8.45 21.96 -25.53
C ASN A 26 7.03 21.40 -25.65
N LEU A 27 6.83 20.12 -25.52
CA LEU A 27 5.55 19.58 -25.10
C LEU A 27 5.48 19.66 -23.58
N GLU A 28 5.43 20.88 -23.03
CA GLU A 28 4.80 21.09 -21.73
C GLU A 28 3.33 20.66 -21.90
N THR A 29 3.07 19.40 -21.61
CA THR A 29 1.71 18.93 -21.37
C THR A 29 1.27 19.60 -20.08
N ASN A 30 0.71 20.79 -20.20
CA ASN A 30 0.11 21.50 -19.08
C ASN A 30 -1.11 20.65 -18.66
N ILE A 31 -0.90 19.79 -17.64
CA ILE A 31 -1.97 18.99 -17.06
C ILE A 31 -2.68 19.91 -16.08
N ASP A 32 -3.91 20.26 -16.40
CA ASP A 32 -4.78 21.02 -15.49
C ASP A 32 -5.20 20.10 -14.34
N VAL A 33 -4.61 20.34 -13.16
CA VAL A 33 -4.87 19.60 -11.92
C VAL A 33 -5.69 20.48 -11.00
N GLU A 34 -6.92 20.09 -10.77
CA GLU A 34 -7.75 20.71 -9.75
C GLU A 34 -7.53 20.01 -8.42
N GLU A 35 -7.31 20.79 -7.34
CA GLU A 35 -7.12 20.23 -6.02
C GLU A 35 -8.16 20.73 -5.02
N PHE A 36 -8.45 19.90 -4.03
CA PHE A 36 -9.22 20.29 -2.86
C PHE A 36 -8.85 19.42 -1.65
N THR A 37 -9.03 20.02 -0.49
CA THR A 37 -8.85 19.34 0.81
C THR A 37 -10.19 19.26 1.53
N LEU A 38 -10.49 18.11 2.16
CA LEU A 38 -11.64 17.93 3.05
C LEU A 38 -11.35 18.53 4.43
N ASP A 39 -12.38 18.73 5.23
CA ASP A 39 -12.25 19.33 6.57
C ASP A 39 -11.38 18.47 7.51
N ASN A 40 -11.31 17.15 7.27
CA ASN A 40 -10.42 16.21 7.98
C ASN A 40 -8.98 16.13 7.43
N GLY A 41 -8.62 17.04 6.51
CA GLY A 41 -7.26 17.17 5.99
C GLY A 41 -6.90 16.26 4.81
N MET A 42 -7.80 15.40 4.33
CA MET A 42 -7.52 14.55 3.16
C MET A 42 -7.45 15.37 1.88
N LEU A 43 -6.35 15.22 1.14
CA LEU A 43 -6.10 15.91 -0.14
C LEU A 43 -6.60 15.07 -1.32
N PHE A 44 -7.28 15.75 -2.25
CA PHE A 44 -7.71 15.21 -3.54
C PHE A 44 -7.10 15.99 -4.70
N LEU A 45 -6.56 15.26 -5.67
CA LEU A 45 -6.06 15.79 -6.94
C LEU A 45 -6.93 15.21 -8.07
N VAL A 46 -7.50 16.07 -8.89
CA VAL A 46 -8.46 15.68 -9.94
C VAL A 46 -8.01 16.20 -11.28
N VAL A 47 -7.97 15.30 -12.27
CA VAL A 47 -7.72 15.64 -13.67
C VAL A 47 -8.90 15.15 -14.51
N ASN A 48 -9.71 16.08 -15.00
CA ASN A 48 -10.83 15.73 -15.89
C ASN A 48 -10.34 15.35 -17.29
N ARG A 49 -10.67 14.13 -17.73
CA ARG A 49 -10.36 13.57 -19.05
C ARG A 49 -11.56 12.77 -19.58
N PRO A 50 -12.61 13.43 -20.10
CA PRO A 50 -13.88 12.77 -20.45
C PRO A 50 -13.82 11.94 -21.75
N ALA A 51 -12.66 11.77 -22.37
CA ALA A 51 -12.52 11.03 -23.63
C ALA A 51 -12.85 9.55 -23.54
N MET A 52 -12.76 8.96 -22.34
CA MET A 52 -13.09 7.55 -22.07
C MET A 52 -13.90 7.47 -20.77
N PRO A 53 -14.98 6.64 -20.71
CA PRO A 53 -15.84 6.53 -19.53
C PRO A 53 -15.16 5.71 -18.41
N GLN A 54 -13.96 6.08 -18.06
CA GLN A 54 -13.14 5.45 -17.01
C GLN A 54 -12.45 6.50 -16.16
N VAL A 55 -12.17 6.15 -14.90
CA VAL A 55 -11.39 6.93 -13.96
C VAL A 55 -10.26 6.06 -13.42
N ALA A 56 -9.03 6.45 -13.67
CA ALA A 56 -7.87 5.93 -12.97
C ALA A 56 -7.84 6.53 -11.56
N VAL A 57 -7.83 5.66 -10.56
CA VAL A 57 -7.88 6.03 -9.15
C VAL A 57 -6.61 5.59 -8.45
N ARG A 58 -6.08 6.46 -7.58
CA ARG A 58 -4.94 6.16 -6.73
C ARG A 58 -5.16 6.78 -5.36
N LEU A 59 -5.14 5.95 -4.33
CA LEU A 59 -5.10 6.42 -2.95
C LEU A 59 -3.73 6.10 -2.38
N ALA A 60 -3.01 7.11 -1.94
CA ALA A 60 -1.68 7.00 -1.36
C ALA A 60 -1.73 7.38 0.13
N ILE A 61 -1.18 6.52 0.97
CA ILE A 61 -0.87 6.82 2.37
C ILE A 61 0.60 7.19 2.44
N ARG A 62 0.94 8.33 3.04
CA ARG A 62 2.31 8.81 3.22
C ARG A 62 3.00 8.05 4.35
N ALA A 63 3.02 6.74 4.24
CA ALA A 63 3.70 5.83 5.15
C ALA A 63 4.15 4.57 4.40
N GLY A 64 5.40 4.25 4.54
CA GLY A 64 6.05 3.08 3.98
C GLY A 64 7.08 2.54 4.97
N SER A 65 8.00 1.71 4.50
CA SER A 65 8.96 1.02 5.36
C SER A 65 9.95 1.95 6.10
N ALA A 66 10.17 3.18 5.60
CA ALA A 66 11.04 4.15 6.28
C ALA A 66 10.48 4.65 7.63
N LEU A 67 9.20 4.47 7.89
CA LEU A 67 8.53 4.89 9.12
C LEU A 67 8.30 3.73 10.11
N GLU A 68 8.80 2.55 9.80
CA GLU A 68 8.72 1.38 10.66
C GLU A 68 9.68 1.46 11.84
N GLU A 69 9.28 0.86 12.95
CA GLU A 69 10.11 0.77 14.15
C GLU A 69 11.09 -0.40 14.02
N THR A 70 12.28 -0.26 14.66
CA THR A 70 13.23 -1.36 14.75
C THR A 70 12.60 -2.56 15.44
N GLY A 71 12.79 -3.74 14.89
CA GLY A 71 12.16 -4.99 15.36
C GLY A 71 10.75 -5.23 14.80
N LYS A 72 10.25 -4.31 13.93
CA LYS A 72 8.91 -4.38 13.33
C LYS A 72 8.93 -4.03 11.84
N THR A 73 10.06 -4.27 11.18
CA THR A 73 10.18 -4.00 9.73
C THR A 73 9.36 -4.98 8.90
N GLY A 74 8.68 -4.48 7.86
CA GLY A 74 7.78 -5.24 7.01
C GLY A 74 6.29 -5.07 7.35
N ILE A 75 5.96 -4.33 8.41
CA ILE A 75 4.56 -4.07 8.81
C ILE A 75 3.80 -3.26 7.75
N ALA A 76 4.43 -2.28 7.11
CA ALA A 76 3.81 -1.49 6.05
C ALA A 76 3.41 -2.36 4.85
N HIS A 77 4.27 -3.30 4.45
CA HIS A 77 3.99 -4.25 3.38
C HIS A 77 2.92 -5.27 3.78
N LEU A 78 2.96 -5.78 5.02
CA LEU A 78 1.89 -6.67 5.51
C LEU A 78 0.54 -5.95 5.55
N LEU A 79 0.50 -4.66 5.93
CA LEU A 79 -0.73 -3.87 5.90
C LEU A 79 -1.27 -3.71 4.48
N GLU A 80 -0.41 -3.56 3.48
CA GLU A 80 -0.84 -3.57 2.07
C GLU A 80 -1.65 -4.83 1.76
N HIS A 81 -1.17 -6.02 2.13
CA HIS A 81 -1.88 -7.29 1.97
C HIS A 81 -3.19 -7.32 2.76
N MET A 82 -3.16 -6.83 4.00
CA MET A 82 -4.33 -6.83 4.89
C MET A 82 -5.48 -5.99 4.37
N MET A 83 -5.22 -4.91 3.63
CA MET A 83 -6.27 -4.08 3.05
C MET A 83 -7.17 -4.84 2.06
N PHE A 84 -6.74 -5.97 1.51
CA PHE A 84 -7.55 -6.82 0.63
C PHE A 84 -8.40 -7.88 1.37
N LYS A 85 -8.29 -7.96 2.69
CA LYS A 85 -9.03 -8.94 3.51
C LYS A 85 -10.43 -8.49 3.93
N GLY A 86 -10.85 -7.33 3.44
CA GLY A 86 -12.17 -6.76 3.70
C GLY A 86 -12.18 -5.79 4.87
N THR A 87 -13.38 -5.46 5.30
CA THR A 87 -13.62 -4.50 6.37
C THR A 87 -14.43 -5.16 7.49
N LYS A 88 -14.77 -4.40 8.51
CA LYS A 88 -15.70 -4.87 9.57
C LYS A 88 -17.08 -5.23 9.00
N ASN A 89 -17.49 -4.61 7.88
CA ASN A 89 -18.81 -4.78 7.29
C ASN A 89 -18.79 -5.63 6.01
N PHE A 90 -17.63 -5.86 5.43
CA PHE A 90 -17.48 -6.48 4.13
C PHE A 90 -16.45 -7.61 4.16
N GLY A 91 -16.76 -8.75 3.53
CA GLY A 91 -15.86 -9.91 3.48
C GLY A 91 -16.13 -10.96 4.56
N THR A 92 -17.24 -10.88 5.30
CA THR A 92 -17.71 -11.91 6.23
C THR A 92 -19.21 -12.12 6.12
N LEU A 93 -19.66 -13.34 6.39
CA LEU A 93 -21.08 -13.70 6.47
C LEU A 93 -21.68 -13.41 7.87
N ASP A 94 -20.83 -13.35 8.90
CA ASP A 94 -21.24 -13.07 10.29
C ASP A 94 -20.22 -12.13 10.96
N ARG A 95 -20.57 -10.86 11.02
CA ARG A 95 -19.71 -9.80 11.59
C ARG A 95 -19.44 -10.01 13.08
N ALA A 96 -20.45 -10.39 13.85
CA ALA A 96 -20.32 -10.51 15.30
C ALA A 96 -19.40 -11.66 15.66
N LYS A 97 -19.62 -12.82 15.04
CA LYS A 97 -18.79 -14.01 15.20
C LYS A 97 -17.36 -13.75 14.71
N ASP A 98 -17.17 -13.08 13.58
CA ASP A 98 -15.85 -12.74 13.07
C ASP A 98 -15.05 -11.89 14.07
N GLN A 99 -15.66 -10.84 14.63
CA GLN A 99 -15.00 -9.98 15.62
C GLN A 99 -14.64 -10.71 16.92
N GLU A 100 -15.44 -11.66 17.36
CA GLU A 100 -15.16 -12.51 18.52
C GLU A 100 -13.97 -13.43 18.24
N LEU A 101 -14.01 -14.16 17.13
CA LEU A 101 -12.93 -15.05 16.71
C LEU A 101 -11.57 -14.33 16.55
N GLN A 102 -11.55 -13.11 15.98
CA GLN A 102 -10.31 -12.34 15.86
C GLN A 102 -9.72 -11.99 17.25
N LYS A 103 -10.55 -11.68 18.25
CA LYS A 103 -10.09 -11.41 19.62
C LYS A 103 -9.51 -12.67 20.28
N GLU A 104 -10.15 -13.81 20.08
CA GLU A 104 -9.69 -15.08 20.64
C GLU A 104 -8.37 -15.52 20.02
N ILE A 105 -8.23 -15.40 18.69
CA ILE A 105 -6.98 -15.68 17.97
C ILE A 105 -5.84 -14.80 18.50
N GLU A 106 -6.08 -13.50 18.62
CA GLU A 106 -5.07 -12.57 19.15
C GLU A 106 -4.69 -12.92 20.60
N ALA A 107 -5.67 -13.22 21.46
CA ALA A 107 -5.42 -13.60 22.85
C ALA A 107 -4.58 -14.88 22.94
N ALA A 108 -4.85 -15.87 22.10
CA ALA A 108 -4.08 -17.11 22.04
C ALA A 108 -2.63 -16.83 21.57
N TYR A 109 -2.45 -15.99 20.53
CA TYR A 109 -1.13 -15.66 20.03
C TYR A 109 -0.28 -14.85 21.03
N GLN A 110 -0.89 -13.94 21.80
CA GLN A 110 -0.21 -13.21 22.86
C GLN A 110 0.32 -14.14 23.96
N VAL A 111 -0.29 -15.31 24.18
CA VAL A 111 0.27 -16.34 25.09
C VAL A 111 1.50 -16.98 24.45
N VAL A 112 1.43 -17.33 23.17
CA VAL A 112 2.56 -17.91 22.44
C VAL A 112 3.77 -16.98 22.49
N LEU A 113 3.61 -15.69 22.18
CA LEU A 113 4.69 -14.70 22.20
C LEU A 113 5.34 -14.59 23.60
N ARG A 114 4.53 -14.48 24.66
CA ARG A 114 5.07 -14.40 26.02
C ARG A 114 5.86 -15.63 26.43
N GLU A 115 5.43 -16.82 26.02
CA GLU A 115 6.15 -18.05 26.29
C GLU A 115 7.44 -18.13 25.47
N GLU A 116 7.43 -17.70 24.20
CA GLU A 116 8.64 -17.69 23.35
C GLU A 116 9.71 -16.72 23.87
N GLU A 117 9.31 -15.59 24.47
CA GLU A 117 10.20 -14.62 25.12
C GLU A 117 10.66 -15.05 26.51
N SER A 118 10.02 -16.08 27.09
CA SER A 118 10.33 -16.57 28.42
C SER A 118 11.72 -17.23 28.46
N ARG A 119 12.43 -17.06 29.59
CA ARG A 119 13.70 -17.76 29.85
C ARG A 119 13.53 -19.29 29.89
N HIS A 120 12.33 -19.77 30.24
CA HIS A 120 11.96 -21.18 30.32
C HIS A 120 10.61 -21.40 29.66
N PRO A 121 10.56 -21.45 28.29
CA PRO A 121 9.29 -21.54 27.56
C PRO A 121 8.58 -22.85 27.83
N ASP A 122 7.27 -22.76 28.10
CA ASP A 122 6.39 -23.94 28.17
C ASP A 122 6.02 -24.37 26.74
N ARG A 123 6.77 -25.32 26.21
CA ARG A 123 6.59 -25.85 24.86
C ARG A 123 5.22 -26.54 24.67
N GLU A 124 4.67 -27.16 25.71
CA GLU A 124 3.36 -27.81 25.64
C GLU A 124 2.24 -26.76 25.55
N LEU A 125 2.33 -25.70 26.34
CA LEU A 125 1.41 -24.58 26.30
C LEU A 125 1.45 -23.87 24.93
N ILE A 126 2.64 -23.64 24.38
CA ILE A 126 2.81 -23.07 23.02
C ILE A 126 2.08 -23.93 21.98
N GLN A 127 2.34 -25.24 21.94
CA GLN A 127 1.70 -26.15 20.98
C GLN A 127 0.18 -26.19 21.16
N LYS A 128 -0.30 -26.19 22.40
CA LYS A 128 -1.73 -26.14 22.70
C LYS A 128 -2.37 -24.84 22.14
N LYS A 129 -1.72 -23.69 22.33
CA LYS A 129 -2.24 -22.41 21.84
C LYS A 129 -2.20 -22.28 20.32
N LEU A 130 -1.19 -22.80 19.68
CA LEU A 130 -1.14 -22.88 18.21
C LEU A 130 -2.27 -23.76 17.64
N ALA A 131 -2.54 -24.92 18.25
CA ALA A 131 -3.65 -25.79 17.85
C ALA A 131 -5.03 -25.13 18.08
N GLU A 132 -5.19 -24.36 19.17
CA GLU A 132 -6.37 -23.55 19.42
C GLU A 132 -6.56 -22.49 18.32
N MET A 133 -5.50 -21.76 17.96
CA MET A 133 -5.55 -20.81 16.86
C MET A 133 -5.95 -21.44 15.53
N ASP A 134 -5.44 -22.62 15.19
CA ASP A 134 -5.80 -23.32 13.96
C ASP A 134 -7.29 -23.68 13.92
N THR A 135 -7.86 -24.06 15.08
CA THR A 135 -9.29 -24.32 15.19
C THR A 135 -10.11 -23.04 14.96
N LEU A 136 -9.75 -21.94 15.63
CA LEU A 136 -10.40 -20.65 15.47
C LEU A 136 -10.28 -20.11 14.03
N ARG A 137 -9.10 -20.25 13.40
CA ARG A 137 -8.88 -19.89 11.99
C ARG A 137 -9.79 -20.70 11.05
N SER A 138 -10.02 -21.97 11.33
CA SER A 138 -10.94 -22.80 10.55
C SER A 138 -12.39 -22.32 10.68
N GLU A 139 -12.79 -21.83 11.86
CA GLU A 139 -14.10 -21.20 12.04
C GLU A 139 -14.21 -19.86 11.27
N VAL A 140 -13.17 -19.02 11.30
CA VAL A 140 -13.12 -17.80 10.47
C VAL A 140 -13.30 -18.14 8.99
N GLN A 141 -12.62 -19.16 8.48
CA GLN A 141 -12.76 -19.61 7.08
C GLN A 141 -14.19 -19.99 6.72
N SER A 142 -14.97 -20.53 7.64
CA SER A 142 -16.37 -20.93 7.40
C SER A 142 -17.30 -19.74 7.15
N ILE A 143 -16.95 -18.54 7.62
CA ILE A 143 -17.73 -17.30 7.47
C ILE A 143 -17.04 -16.27 6.59
N PHE A 144 -15.80 -16.49 6.16
CA PHE A 144 -15.04 -15.58 5.31
C PHE A 144 -15.50 -15.66 3.85
N VAL A 145 -15.57 -14.49 3.20
CA VAL A 145 -15.83 -14.37 1.76
C VAL A 145 -14.52 -13.97 1.08
N PRO A 146 -13.78 -14.92 0.49
CA PRO A 146 -12.49 -14.63 -0.12
C PRO A 146 -12.60 -13.62 -1.26
N GLN A 147 -11.62 -12.74 -1.37
CA GLN A 147 -11.52 -11.75 -2.46
C GLN A 147 -12.80 -10.91 -2.66
N ALA A 148 -13.61 -10.74 -1.62
CA ALA A 148 -14.87 -10.01 -1.70
C ALA A 148 -14.69 -8.64 -2.36
N PHE A 149 -13.62 -7.91 -2.00
CA PHE A 149 -13.29 -6.59 -2.53
C PHE A 149 -12.97 -6.61 -4.04
N SER A 150 -11.93 -7.34 -4.44
CA SER A 150 -11.50 -7.38 -5.85
C SER A 150 -12.55 -8.02 -6.74
N SER A 151 -13.27 -9.05 -6.24
CA SER A 151 -14.38 -9.67 -6.95
C SER A 151 -15.55 -8.71 -7.18
N GLN A 152 -15.92 -7.91 -6.17
CA GLN A 152 -17.01 -6.95 -6.29
C GLN A 152 -16.68 -5.83 -7.28
N LEU A 153 -15.48 -5.25 -7.18
CA LEU A 153 -15.05 -4.22 -8.13
C LEU A 153 -14.83 -4.78 -9.54
N GLY A 154 -14.19 -5.96 -9.66
CA GLY A 154 -13.91 -6.59 -10.95
C GLY A 154 -15.17 -6.99 -11.71
N LYS A 155 -16.20 -7.52 -11.02
CA LYS A 155 -17.52 -7.81 -11.64
C LYS A 155 -18.19 -6.56 -12.22
N ASN A 156 -17.88 -5.38 -11.67
CA ASN A 156 -18.40 -4.10 -12.12
C ASN A 156 -17.42 -3.36 -13.05
N GLY A 157 -16.48 -4.06 -13.67
CA GLY A 157 -15.62 -3.53 -14.72
C GLY A 157 -14.34 -2.82 -14.24
N ALA A 158 -14.02 -2.86 -12.95
CA ALA A 158 -12.73 -2.37 -12.48
C ALA A 158 -11.59 -3.27 -12.95
N VAL A 159 -10.49 -2.66 -13.40
CA VAL A 159 -9.28 -3.34 -13.87
C VAL A 159 -8.04 -2.78 -13.22
N GLY A 160 -6.95 -3.54 -13.23
CA GLY A 160 -5.67 -3.09 -12.67
C GLY A 160 -5.72 -2.83 -11.17
N ILE A 161 -6.62 -3.51 -10.44
CA ILE A 161 -6.70 -3.44 -8.98
C ILE A 161 -5.40 -4.00 -8.41
N ASN A 162 -4.62 -3.15 -7.75
CA ASN A 162 -3.34 -3.51 -7.17
C ASN A 162 -2.97 -2.56 -6.03
N ALA A 163 -1.89 -2.91 -5.29
CA ALA A 163 -1.28 -2.02 -4.32
C ALA A 163 0.26 -2.14 -4.39
N PHE A 164 0.94 -1.16 -3.83
CA PHE A 164 2.40 -1.08 -3.79
C PHE A 164 2.85 -0.41 -2.50
N THR A 165 3.82 -1.02 -1.84
CA THR A 165 4.54 -0.41 -0.72
C THR A 165 5.96 -0.05 -1.16
N SER A 166 6.36 1.18 -0.86
CA SER A 166 7.72 1.67 -0.99
C SER A 166 8.27 2.10 0.37
N GLN A 167 9.44 2.67 0.39
CA GLN A 167 10.02 3.23 1.61
C GLN A 167 9.16 4.38 2.19
N ASP A 168 8.56 5.21 1.33
CA ASP A 168 7.90 6.46 1.76
C ASP A 168 6.38 6.37 1.79
N GLN A 169 5.77 5.43 1.05
CA GLN A 169 4.33 5.40 0.87
C GLN A 169 3.79 4.02 0.52
N THR A 170 2.52 3.81 0.87
CA THR A 170 1.72 2.68 0.41
C THR A 170 0.60 3.21 -0.48
N GLN A 171 0.41 2.61 -1.66
CA GLN A 171 -0.53 3.09 -2.68
C GLN A 171 -1.48 1.98 -3.09
N TYR A 172 -2.75 2.35 -3.31
CA TYR A 172 -3.82 1.49 -3.80
C TYR A 172 -4.35 2.05 -5.11
N VAL A 173 -4.35 1.25 -6.16
CA VAL A 173 -4.65 1.68 -7.52
C VAL A 173 -5.73 0.83 -8.16
N ALA A 174 -6.51 1.43 -9.04
CA ALA A 174 -7.41 0.75 -9.94
C ALA A 174 -7.77 1.66 -11.12
N SER A 175 -8.40 1.11 -12.14
CA SER A 175 -9.15 1.85 -13.13
C SER A 175 -10.59 1.37 -13.09
N VAL A 176 -11.53 2.28 -12.87
CA VAL A 176 -12.95 1.97 -12.68
C VAL A 176 -13.82 2.67 -13.73
N PRO A 177 -14.91 2.07 -14.20
CA PRO A 177 -15.89 2.78 -15.00
C PRO A 177 -16.41 4.03 -14.25
N SER A 178 -16.65 5.14 -14.95
CA SER A 178 -17.04 6.42 -14.33
C SER A 178 -18.40 6.39 -13.62
N ASP A 179 -19.27 5.46 -13.98
CA ASP A 179 -20.55 5.18 -13.30
C ASP A 179 -20.38 4.32 -12.03
N MET A 180 -19.26 3.57 -11.93
CA MET A 180 -18.92 2.75 -10.75
C MET A 180 -18.02 3.48 -9.75
N LEU A 181 -17.64 4.72 -10.01
CA LEU A 181 -16.74 5.50 -9.16
C LEU A 181 -17.26 5.63 -7.71
N GLU A 182 -18.56 5.82 -7.51
CA GLU A 182 -19.16 5.92 -6.18
C GLU A 182 -19.01 4.63 -5.38
N GLN A 183 -19.15 3.47 -6.03
CA GLN A 183 -18.92 2.19 -5.37
C GLN A 183 -17.46 2.05 -4.94
N TRP A 184 -16.51 2.49 -5.77
CA TRP A 184 -15.10 2.50 -5.38
C TRP A 184 -14.88 3.38 -4.16
N PHE A 185 -15.45 4.60 -4.11
CA PHE A 185 -15.34 5.50 -2.95
C PHE A 185 -15.88 4.85 -1.68
N SER A 186 -17.04 4.20 -1.77
CA SER A 186 -17.67 3.52 -0.63
C SER A 186 -16.77 2.41 -0.07
N ILE A 187 -16.25 1.54 -0.96
CA ILE A 187 -15.49 0.37 -0.53
C ILE A 187 -14.09 0.77 -0.06
N ILE A 188 -13.37 1.61 -0.83
CA ILE A 188 -11.98 1.95 -0.50
C ILE A 188 -11.88 2.76 0.79
N SER A 189 -12.83 3.65 1.07
CA SER A 189 -12.81 4.44 2.29
C SER A 189 -12.88 3.57 3.55
N GLU A 190 -13.75 2.57 3.55
CA GLU A 190 -13.86 1.60 4.64
C GLU A 190 -12.62 0.69 4.72
N GLN A 191 -12.13 0.21 3.58
CA GLN A 191 -10.99 -0.67 3.48
C GLN A 191 -9.72 -0.03 4.06
N ILE A 192 -9.49 1.24 3.76
CA ILE A 192 -8.30 1.95 4.21
C ILE A 192 -8.39 2.39 5.66
N PHE A 193 -9.56 2.86 6.12
CA PHE A 193 -9.67 3.47 7.45
C PHE A 193 -10.32 2.57 8.50
N GLU A 194 -11.03 1.51 8.09
CA GLU A 194 -11.68 0.53 8.97
C GLU A 194 -11.46 -0.92 8.52
N PRO A 195 -10.20 -1.34 8.29
CA PRO A 195 -9.92 -2.69 7.82
C PRO A 195 -10.35 -3.75 8.82
N SER A 196 -10.55 -4.97 8.33
CA SER A 196 -10.60 -6.16 9.16
C SER A 196 -9.18 -6.72 9.33
N TRP A 197 -8.91 -7.27 10.52
CA TRP A 197 -7.65 -7.99 10.82
C TRP A 197 -7.78 -9.50 10.55
N ARG A 198 -8.81 -9.88 9.84
CA ARG A 198 -9.10 -11.24 9.41
C ARG A 198 -7.92 -11.81 8.62
N GLU A 199 -7.56 -13.06 8.92
CA GLU A 199 -6.44 -13.75 8.26
C GLU A 199 -5.04 -13.12 8.47
N PHE A 200 -4.85 -12.25 9.47
CA PHE A 200 -3.56 -11.60 9.73
C PHE A 200 -2.40 -12.59 9.77
N TYR A 201 -2.52 -13.66 10.55
CA TYR A 201 -1.46 -14.65 10.69
C TYR A 201 -1.27 -15.52 9.44
N VAL A 202 -2.31 -15.69 8.62
CA VAL A 202 -2.20 -16.32 7.29
C VAL A 202 -1.39 -15.43 6.36
N GLU A 203 -1.71 -14.13 6.32
CA GLU A 203 -0.96 -13.18 5.48
C GLU A 203 0.47 -12.98 5.96
N LYS A 204 0.72 -13.00 7.25
CA LYS A 204 2.08 -13.02 7.80
C LYS A 204 2.90 -14.17 7.21
N GLU A 205 2.34 -15.39 7.15
CA GLU A 205 2.98 -16.54 6.52
C GLU A 205 3.15 -16.36 4.99
N VAL A 206 2.18 -15.71 4.31
CA VAL A 206 2.29 -15.40 2.87
C VAL A 206 3.46 -14.46 2.62
N VAL A 207 3.59 -13.39 3.39
CA VAL A 207 4.69 -12.42 3.28
C VAL A 207 6.05 -13.08 3.59
N GLN A 208 6.12 -13.99 4.56
CA GLN A 208 7.34 -14.75 4.84
C GLN A 208 7.75 -15.65 3.66
N ARG A 209 6.78 -16.28 2.98
CA ARG A 209 7.06 -17.06 1.75
C ARG A 209 7.50 -16.16 0.61
N GLU A 210 6.91 -14.98 0.46
CA GLU A 210 7.31 -13.98 -0.52
C GLU A 210 8.74 -13.50 -0.26
N TRP A 211 9.11 -13.25 1.00
CA TRP A 211 10.47 -12.91 1.40
C TRP A 211 11.47 -14.00 0.96
N ALA A 212 11.14 -15.25 1.22
CA ALA A 212 11.99 -16.38 0.80
C ALA A 212 12.10 -16.46 -0.72
N PHE A 213 11.03 -16.21 -1.46
CA PHE A 213 11.05 -16.16 -2.92
C PHE A 213 11.92 -15.03 -3.46
N ARG A 214 11.84 -13.84 -2.84
CA ARG A 214 12.59 -12.65 -3.27
C ARG A 214 14.07 -12.75 -2.97
N TYR A 215 14.47 -13.32 -1.83
CA TYR A 215 15.84 -13.21 -1.32
C TYR A 215 16.56 -14.57 -1.16
N VAL A 216 15.87 -15.64 -0.79
CA VAL A 216 16.51 -16.97 -0.63
C VAL A 216 16.64 -17.67 -1.98
N ASN A 217 15.60 -17.61 -2.80
CA ASN A 217 15.53 -18.31 -4.09
C ASN A 217 15.96 -17.43 -5.27
N ASN A 218 16.40 -16.20 -5.02
CA ASN A 218 16.78 -15.23 -6.04
C ASN A 218 18.12 -14.57 -5.69
N PRO A 219 19.24 -15.00 -6.31
CA PRO A 219 20.56 -14.44 -6.04
C PRO A 219 20.68 -12.93 -6.31
N ALA A 220 19.96 -12.42 -7.33
CA ALA A 220 19.94 -10.99 -7.62
C ALA A 220 19.21 -10.21 -6.52
N GLY A 221 18.09 -10.75 -6.01
CA GLY A 221 17.38 -10.18 -4.88
C GLY A 221 18.23 -10.14 -3.61
N ALA A 222 18.95 -11.23 -3.30
CA ALA A 222 19.89 -11.28 -2.19
C ALA A 222 20.99 -10.21 -2.32
N ALA A 223 21.57 -10.03 -3.52
CA ALA A 223 22.58 -8.99 -3.76
C ALA A 223 22.03 -7.57 -3.58
N TRP A 224 20.78 -7.29 -3.98
CA TRP A 224 20.14 -6.00 -3.74
C TRP A 224 19.88 -5.77 -2.25
N LEU A 225 19.43 -6.79 -1.51
CA LEU A 225 19.24 -6.72 -0.06
C LEU A 225 20.53 -6.35 0.66
N ASP A 226 21.65 -7.01 0.31
CA ASP A 226 22.96 -6.74 0.88
C ASP A 226 23.48 -5.34 0.50
N LEU A 227 23.21 -4.91 -0.74
CA LEU A 227 23.58 -3.58 -1.21
C LEU A 227 22.88 -2.48 -0.39
N ASP A 228 21.56 -2.53 -0.26
CA ASP A 228 20.79 -1.53 0.48
C ASP A 228 21.20 -1.51 1.97
N ALA A 229 21.34 -2.69 2.58
CA ALA A 229 21.78 -2.83 3.97
C ALA A 229 23.18 -2.25 4.23
N THR A 230 24.04 -2.25 3.20
CA THR A 230 25.43 -1.75 3.28
C THR A 230 25.53 -0.28 2.87
N ALA A 231 24.73 0.15 1.87
CA ALA A 231 24.76 1.50 1.33
C ALA A 231 24.29 2.56 2.33
N TYR A 232 23.42 2.19 3.26
CA TYR A 232 22.88 3.10 4.28
C TYR A 232 23.32 2.67 5.68
N THR A 233 23.98 3.58 6.41
CA THR A 233 24.41 3.34 7.78
C THR A 233 23.33 3.65 8.79
N ALA A 234 22.65 4.79 8.63
CA ALA A 234 21.69 5.31 9.59
C ALA A 234 20.28 5.53 8.97
N HIS A 235 20.20 5.84 7.69
CA HIS A 235 18.93 6.09 7.03
C HIS A 235 18.07 4.81 6.97
N PRO A 236 16.76 4.88 7.26
CA PRO A 236 15.89 3.70 7.27
C PRO A 236 15.74 2.99 5.93
N TYR A 237 16.20 3.57 4.83
CA TYR A 237 16.25 2.90 3.52
C TYR A 237 17.15 1.67 3.48
N ARG A 238 18.00 1.47 4.49
CA ARG A 238 18.74 0.22 4.69
C ARG A 238 17.85 -1.00 4.91
N ASN A 239 16.62 -0.80 5.34
CA ASN A 239 15.67 -1.88 5.61
C ASN A 239 14.92 -2.24 4.33
N PRO A 240 14.80 -3.52 3.98
CA PRO A 240 14.00 -3.94 2.85
C PRO A 240 12.52 -3.59 3.08
N THR A 241 11.82 -3.18 2.03
CA THR A 241 10.41 -2.81 2.12
C THR A 241 9.52 -3.93 2.66
N ILE A 242 9.86 -5.19 2.36
CA ILE A 242 9.16 -6.36 2.89
C ILE A 242 9.54 -6.65 4.36
N GLY A 243 10.59 -6.02 4.88
CA GLY A 243 11.10 -6.21 6.24
C GLY A 243 12.15 -7.31 6.38
N TRP A 244 12.79 -7.36 7.55
CA TRP A 244 13.68 -8.44 7.92
C TRP A 244 12.88 -9.66 8.38
N ARG A 245 13.36 -10.86 8.05
CA ARG A 245 12.66 -12.10 8.38
C ARG A 245 12.41 -12.25 9.88
N SER A 246 13.41 -11.95 10.71
CA SER A 246 13.29 -12.00 12.17
C SER A 246 12.17 -11.13 12.72
N ASP A 247 12.00 -9.92 12.15
CA ASP A 247 10.99 -8.97 12.58
C ASP A 247 9.60 -9.49 12.21
N MET A 248 9.44 -10.03 10.99
CA MET A 248 8.19 -10.63 10.52
C MET A 248 7.75 -11.84 11.38
N GLU A 249 8.70 -12.58 11.94
CA GLU A 249 8.39 -13.70 12.84
C GLU A 249 7.81 -13.19 14.18
N GLY A 250 8.20 -12.00 14.62
CA GLY A 250 7.87 -11.44 15.95
C GLY A 250 6.59 -10.61 16.02
N PHE A 251 6.21 -9.86 14.96
CA PHE A 251 5.09 -8.94 15.10
C PHE A 251 3.70 -9.61 15.02
N ASN A 252 2.71 -8.95 15.56
CA ASN A 252 1.36 -9.41 15.79
C ASN A 252 0.32 -8.38 15.32
N THR A 253 -0.95 -8.73 15.45
CA THR A 253 -2.08 -7.86 15.08
C THR A 253 -2.04 -6.53 15.82
N THR A 254 -1.64 -6.51 17.10
CA THR A 254 -1.55 -5.27 17.91
C THR A 254 -0.52 -4.29 17.32
N ASP A 255 0.64 -4.78 16.86
CA ASP A 255 1.66 -3.97 16.21
C ASP A 255 1.16 -3.37 14.90
N ALA A 256 0.50 -4.18 14.07
CA ALA A 256 -0.08 -3.73 12.83
C ALA A 256 -1.20 -2.70 13.04
N MET A 257 -2.05 -2.90 14.04
CA MET A 257 -3.08 -1.93 14.44
C MET A 257 -2.47 -0.62 14.95
N ALA A 258 -1.32 -0.68 15.63
CA ALA A 258 -0.62 0.51 16.10
C ALA A 258 -0.07 1.34 14.92
N PHE A 259 0.58 0.68 13.96
CA PHE A 259 1.06 1.32 12.73
C PHE A 259 -0.10 1.90 11.92
N HIS A 260 -1.18 1.13 11.72
CA HIS A 260 -2.38 1.58 11.02
C HIS A 260 -2.98 2.83 11.69
N ARG A 261 -3.24 2.83 12.99
CA ARG A 261 -3.80 3.99 13.72
C ARG A 261 -2.93 5.23 13.60
N ARG A 262 -1.61 5.05 13.55
CA ARG A 262 -0.66 6.17 13.48
C ARG A 262 -0.65 6.82 12.10
N TYR A 263 -0.70 6.03 11.04
CA TYR A 263 -0.41 6.51 9.69
C TYR A 263 -1.60 6.48 8.73
N TYR A 264 -2.59 5.60 8.93
CA TYR A 264 -3.73 5.44 8.05
C TYR A 264 -4.88 6.33 8.52
N ASN A 265 -4.72 7.62 8.29
CA ASN A 265 -5.70 8.65 8.62
C ASN A 265 -5.85 9.64 7.45
N PRO A 266 -6.98 10.38 7.35
CA PRO A 266 -7.25 11.30 6.24
C PRO A 266 -6.17 12.35 6.03
N THR A 267 -5.62 12.96 7.08
CA THR A 267 -4.57 13.99 6.99
C THR A 267 -3.30 13.47 6.31
N ASN A 268 -3.05 12.16 6.39
CA ASN A 268 -1.89 11.48 5.80
C ASN A 268 -2.18 10.84 4.44
N ALA A 269 -3.42 10.97 3.93
CA ALA A 269 -3.87 10.35 2.69
C ALA A 269 -3.99 11.37 1.56
N VAL A 270 -3.64 10.93 0.35
CA VAL A 270 -3.84 11.67 -0.90
C VAL A 270 -4.58 10.78 -1.88
N CYS A 271 -5.68 11.31 -2.44
CA CYS A 271 -6.44 10.62 -3.48
C CYS A 271 -6.27 11.32 -4.82
N VAL A 272 -5.81 10.61 -5.83
CA VAL A 272 -5.64 11.10 -7.21
C VAL A 272 -6.67 10.44 -8.11
N LEU A 273 -7.41 11.25 -8.86
CA LEU A 273 -8.48 10.82 -9.75
C LEU A 273 -8.24 11.41 -11.14
N VAL A 274 -8.07 10.56 -12.15
CA VAL A 274 -7.81 10.99 -13.53
C VAL A 274 -8.78 10.28 -14.47
N GLY A 275 -9.64 11.01 -15.16
CA GLY A 275 -10.56 10.41 -16.11
C GLY A 275 -11.87 11.17 -16.29
N ASP A 276 -12.94 10.45 -16.61
CA ASP A 276 -14.27 11.01 -16.83
C ASP A 276 -14.98 11.31 -15.51
N LEU A 277 -14.56 12.41 -14.88
CA LEU A 277 -15.23 12.95 -13.71
C LEU A 277 -14.96 14.46 -13.59
N THR A 278 -15.91 15.20 -13.02
CA THR A 278 -15.71 16.60 -12.65
C THR A 278 -15.25 16.74 -11.21
N VAL A 279 -14.59 17.85 -10.87
CA VAL A 279 -14.16 18.14 -9.50
C VAL A 279 -15.35 18.21 -8.53
N GLU A 280 -16.51 18.71 -8.96
CA GLU A 280 -17.71 18.77 -8.14
C GLU A 280 -18.23 17.38 -7.79
N LYS A 281 -18.24 16.44 -8.75
CA LYS A 281 -18.60 15.04 -8.50
C LYS A 281 -17.62 14.40 -7.54
N ALA A 282 -16.31 14.58 -7.75
CA ALA A 282 -15.27 14.08 -6.87
C ALA A 282 -15.43 14.62 -5.44
N ARG A 283 -15.60 15.94 -5.27
CA ARG A 283 -15.79 16.59 -3.97
C ARG A 283 -17.03 16.10 -3.25
N ARG A 284 -18.15 15.94 -3.96
CA ARG A 284 -19.40 15.41 -3.37
C ARG A 284 -19.20 14.00 -2.83
N LEU A 285 -18.59 13.10 -3.63
CA LEU A 285 -18.32 11.72 -3.20
C LEU A 285 -17.29 11.68 -2.05
N ALA A 286 -16.25 12.49 -2.12
CA ALA A 286 -15.25 12.59 -1.07
C ALA A 286 -15.89 12.99 0.28
N LYS A 287 -16.78 13.97 0.28
CA LYS A 287 -17.51 14.39 1.50
C LYS A 287 -18.37 13.27 2.07
N VAL A 288 -19.08 12.52 1.22
CA VAL A 288 -19.96 11.43 1.68
C VAL A 288 -19.15 10.28 2.30
N TYR A 289 -18.05 9.88 1.68
CA TYR A 289 -17.37 8.64 2.03
C TYR A 289 -16.12 8.81 2.87
N PHE A 290 -15.40 9.93 2.74
CA PHE A 290 -14.14 10.14 3.44
C PHE A 290 -14.19 11.15 4.59
N GLU A 291 -15.05 12.16 4.53
CA GLU A 291 -15.12 13.21 5.56
C GLU A 291 -15.64 12.69 6.92
N ARG A 292 -16.31 11.54 6.93
CA ARG A 292 -16.78 10.86 8.16
C ARG A 292 -15.66 10.34 9.06
N TYR A 293 -14.46 10.16 8.53
CA TYR A 293 -13.32 9.70 9.32
C TYR A 293 -12.64 10.87 10.00
N PRO A 294 -12.23 10.72 11.28
CA PRO A 294 -11.56 11.79 12.01
C PRO A 294 -10.23 12.14 11.32
N ASP A 295 -9.83 13.38 11.49
CA ASP A 295 -8.48 13.83 11.18
C ASP A 295 -7.45 13.05 11.99
N GLY A 296 -6.19 13.21 11.65
CA GLY A 296 -5.08 12.54 12.30
C GLY A 296 -3.79 13.34 12.18
N THR A 297 -2.69 12.67 12.42
CA THR A 297 -1.37 13.27 12.33
C THR A 297 -0.74 12.94 10.99
N ARG A 298 -0.20 13.96 10.31
CA ARG A 298 0.63 13.76 9.13
C ARG A 298 1.93 13.04 9.51
N SER A 299 2.40 12.15 8.67
CA SER A 299 3.70 11.49 8.84
C SER A 299 4.82 12.51 8.90
N PRO A 300 5.87 12.28 9.68
CA PRO A 300 7.04 13.15 9.70
C PRO A 300 7.68 13.21 8.29
N GLU A 301 8.13 14.40 7.90
CA GLU A 301 8.84 14.60 6.63
C GLU A 301 10.33 14.25 6.75
N THR A 302 10.84 14.22 7.98
CA THR A 302 12.25 13.92 8.28
C THR A 302 12.40 12.57 8.94
N VAL A 303 13.24 11.75 8.35
CA VAL A 303 13.78 10.52 8.94
C VAL A 303 15.23 10.79 9.35
N THR A 304 15.87 9.82 10.02
CA THR A 304 17.30 9.90 10.34
C THR A 304 18.12 10.13 9.07
N ALA A 305 18.87 11.22 9.04
CA ALA A 305 19.72 11.56 7.91
C ALA A 305 20.90 10.58 7.80
N GLU A 306 21.26 10.22 6.58
CA GLU A 306 22.47 9.44 6.34
C GLU A 306 23.70 10.31 6.61
N PRO A 307 24.69 9.82 7.39
CA PRO A 307 25.96 10.53 7.55
C PRO A 307 26.72 10.62 6.21
N PRO A 308 27.58 11.63 6.03
CA PRO A 308 28.43 11.70 4.85
C PRO A 308 29.22 10.39 4.69
N GLN A 309 29.23 9.85 3.48
CA GLN A 309 30.03 8.68 3.12
C GLN A 309 31.32 9.17 2.49
N GLU A 310 32.48 8.74 3.04
CA GLU A 310 33.82 9.06 2.55
C GLU A 310 34.35 8.00 1.58
#